data_5dcb60065b8846776d88987d687d0681
#
_entry.id   5dcb60065b8846776d88987d687d0681
#
_cell.length_a   1.000
_cell.length_b   1.000
_cell.length_c   1.000
_cell.angle_alpha   90.00
_cell.angle_beta   90.00
_cell.angle_gamma   90.00
#
_symmetry.space_group_name_H-M   'P 1'
#
loop_
_entity.id
_entity.type
_entity.pdbx_description
1 polymer ?
#
loop_
_entity_poly.entity_id
_entity_poly.type
_entity_poly.pdbx_seq_one_letter_code
_entity_poly.pdbx_strand_id
1 'polypeptide(L)'
;MISESFSHVVLVTGSRSWNDEQSMRSAFNDAWRDWGAENVTRPVLISGHCPEGADAMAELLWRAAGFEIRTFPAAWSAHGKRAGFQRNQEMVDAAQVFREAGAQVLCTAFLDLCRKPGCPQRDQEQLMPHTPEHFSHGTIHCRARARAAGIVTATVIHPSLPPF
;
A
#
# COMPACT_ATOMS: atom_id res chain seq x y z
N MET A 1 -19.44 -8.65 -24.76
CA MET A 1 -18.48 -8.78 -23.64
C MET A 1 -18.79 -7.70 -22.61
N ILE A 2 -19.11 -8.11 -21.40
CA ILE A 2 -19.25 -7.17 -20.29
C ILE A 2 -17.81 -6.88 -19.85
N SER A 3 -17.37 -5.64 -20.06
CA SER A 3 -16.09 -5.19 -19.49
C SER A 3 -16.18 -5.32 -17.99
N GLU A 4 -15.27 -6.10 -17.38
CA GLU A 4 -15.15 -6.17 -15.94
C GLU A 4 -14.60 -4.83 -15.41
N SER A 5 -15.47 -3.85 -15.21
CA SER A 5 -15.07 -2.56 -14.67
C SER A 5 -15.27 -2.52 -13.16
N PHE A 6 -14.22 -2.23 -12.43
CA PHE A 6 -14.32 -1.91 -11.01
C PHE A 6 -14.82 -0.49 -10.82
N SER A 7 -15.61 -0.27 -9.78
CA SER A 7 -16.04 1.08 -9.42
C SER A 7 -14.94 1.85 -8.68
N HIS A 8 -14.23 1.15 -7.80
CA HIS A 8 -13.21 1.73 -6.93
C HIS A 8 -12.04 0.77 -6.76
N VAL A 9 -10.84 1.33 -6.66
CA VAL A 9 -9.59 0.59 -6.49
C VAL A 9 -8.84 1.16 -5.29
N VAL A 10 -8.46 0.30 -4.34
CA VAL A 10 -7.51 0.63 -3.30
C VAL A 10 -6.20 -0.10 -3.62
N LEU A 11 -5.15 0.66 -3.89
CA LEU A 11 -3.79 0.15 -3.96
C LEU A 11 -3.18 0.28 -2.57
N VAL A 12 -2.95 -0.85 -1.91
CA VAL A 12 -2.32 -0.86 -0.60
C VAL A 12 -0.81 -1.01 -0.73
N THR A 13 -0.09 -0.26 0.06
CA THR A 13 1.33 -0.46 0.30
C THR A 13 1.63 -0.24 1.77
N GLY A 14 2.57 -0.96 2.33
CA GLY A 14 2.86 -0.79 3.73
C GLY A 14 3.99 -1.67 4.23
N SER A 15 4.43 -1.39 5.44
CA SER A 15 5.52 -2.07 6.09
C SER A 15 5.18 -3.52 6.43
N ARG A 16 6.17 -4.40 6.34
CA ARG A 16 6.06 -5.80 6.82
C ARG A 16 5.88 -5.88 8.33
N SER A 17 6.24 -4.83 9.05
CA SER A 17 6.07 -4.73 10.51
C SER A 17 4.70 -4.16 10.92
N TRP A 18 3.85 -3.78 9.97
CA TRP A 18 2.53 -3.24 10.28
C TRP A 18 1.66 -4.27 11.00
N ASN A 19 1.14 -3.91 12.16
CA ASN A 19 0.34 -4.81 13.01
C ASN A 19 -0.89 -4.13 13.62
N ASP A 20 -1.24 -2.91 13.19
CA ASP A 20 -2.39 -2.19 13.73
C ASP A 20 -3.62 -2.34 12.82
N GLU A 21 -4.47 -3.28 13.17
CA GLU A 21 -5.71 -3.55 12.43
C GLU A 21 -6.70 -2.41 12.52
N GLN A 22 -6.80 -1.76 13.68
CA GLN A 22 -7.78 -0.69 13.90
C GLN A 22 -7.52 0.50 13.00
N SER A 23 -6.27 0.96 12.89
CA SER A 23 -5.90 2.04 11.98
C SER A 23 -6.18 1.67 10.53
N MET A 24 -5.93 0.42 10.14
CA MET A 24 -6.20 -0.03 8.79
C MET A 24 -7.70 -0.05 8.48
N ARG A 25 -8.52 -0.56 9.39
CA ARG A 25 -9.99 -0.52 9.24
C ARG A 25 -10.50 0.92 9.14
N SER A 26 -9.97 1.81 9.98
CA SER A 26 -10.33 3.23 9.94
C SER A 26 -10.00 3.87 8.60
N ALA A 27 -8.83 3.55 8.04
CA ALA A 27 -8.42 4.07 6.74
C ALA A 27 -9.36 3.61 5.61
N PHE A 28 -9.75 2.34 5.60
CA PHE A 28 -10.71 1.83 4.61
C PHE A 28 -12.11 2.42 4.81
N ASN A 29 -12.56 2.55 6.05
CA ASN A 29 -13.84 3.19 6.34
C ASN A 29 -13.85 4.66 5.91
N ASP A 30 -12.75 5.38 6.09
CA ASP A 30 -12.61 6.75 5.62
C ASP A 30 -12.72 6.84 4.10
N ALA A 31 -12.10 5.90 3.37
CA ALA A 31 -12.21 5.83 1.92
C ALA A 31 -13.66 5.63 1.46
N TRP A 32 -14.38 4.69 2.06
CA TRP A 32 -15.79 4.45 1.77
C TRP A 32 -16.66 5.66 2.06
N ARG A 33 -16.43 6.33 3.18
CA ARG A 33 -17.14 7.56 3.52
C ARG A 33 -16.86 8.67 2.51
N ASP A 34 -15.61 8.88 2.14
CA ASP A 34 -15.20 9.95 1.22
C ASP A 34 -15.73 9.73 -0.20
N TRP A 35 -15.82 8.47 -0.63
CA TRP A 35 -16.41 8.12 -1.92
C TRP A 35 -17.94 8.12 -1.92
N GLY A 36 -18.54 8.00 -0.74
CA GLY A 36 -19.97 7.67 -0.56
C GLY A 36 -20.16 6.16 -0.69
N ALA A 37 -20.50 5.51 0.44
CA ALA A 37 -20.57 4.04 0.51
C ALA A 37 -21.50 3.43 -0.56
N GLU A 38 -22.58 4.14 -0.92
CA GLU A 38 -23.52 3.74 -1.96
C GLU A 38 -22.93 3.71 -3.37
N ASN A 39 -21.86 4.46 -3.59
CA ASN A 39 -21.15 4.51 -4.89
C ASN A 39 -20.15 3.37 -5.06
N VAL A 40 -19.74 2.72 -3.96
CA VAL A 40 -18.77 1.63 -3.98
C VAL A 40 -19.49 0.33 -4.31
N THR A 41 -19.71 0.10 -5.60
CA THR A 41 -20.50 -1.03 -6.09
C THR A 41 -19.67 -2.26 -6.43
N ARG A 42 -18.44 -2.06 -6.88
CA ARG A 42 -17.50 -3.15 -7.17
C ARG A 42 -16.07 -2.72 -6.87
N PRO A 43 -15.65 -2.78 -5.60
CA PRO A 43 -14.29 -2.43 -5.22
C PRO A 43 -13.31 -3.57 -5.46
N VAL A 44 -12.04 -3.22 -5.68
CA VAL A 44 -10.93 -4.17 -5.75
C VAL A 44 -9.74 -3.66 -4.95
N LEU A 45 -9.07 -4.58 -4.26
CA LEU A 45 -7.79 -4.33 -3.61
C LEU A 45 -6.66 -4.76 -4.54
N ILE A 46 -5.69 -3.89 -4.75
CA ILE A 46 -4.40 -4.25 -5.35
C ILE A 46 -3.37 -4.37 -4.22
N SER A 47 -2.77 -5.54 -4.08
CA SER A 47 -1.83 -5.87 -3.01
C SER A 47 -0.56 -6.53 -3.56
N GLY A 48 0.56 -6.23 -2.94
CA GLY A 48 1.84 -6.85 -3.27
C GLY A 48 2.02 -8.27 -2.74
N HIS A 49 1.03 -8.78 -2.05
CA HIS A 49 0.99 -10.15 -1.54
C HIS A 49 2.17 -10.54 -0.65
N CYS A 50 2.69 -9.58 0.13
CA CYS A 50 3.65 -9.90 1.16
C CYS A 50 2.99 -10.81 2.22
N PRO A 51 3.65 -11.88 2.67
CA PRO A 51 3.01 -12.85 3.59
C PRO A 51 2.80 -12.31 5.01
N GLU A 52 3.31 -11.13 5.31
CA GLU A 52 3.19 -10.48 6.62
C GLU A 52 2.98 -8.97 6.48
N GLY A 53 2.58 -8.32 7.56
CA GLY A 53 2.43 -6.88 7.63
C GLY A 53 1.20 -6.34 6.94
N ALA A 54 1.33 -5.15 6.35
CA ALA A 54 0.19 -4.41 5.81
C ALA A 54 -0.55 -5.15 4.69
N ASP A 55 0.18 -5.75 3.74
CA ASP A 55 -0.43 -6.49 2.63
C ASP A 55 -1.28 -7.66 3.14
N ALA A 56 -0.72 -8.48 4.02
CA ALA A 56 -1.41 -9.65 4.58
C ALA A 56 -2.65 -9.23 5.36
N MET A 57 -2.55 -8.18 6.16
CA MET A 57 -3.68 -7.66 6.93
C MET A 57 -4.78 -7.11 6.03
N ALA A 58 -4.42 -6.32 5.04
CA ALA A 58 -5.38 -5.77 4.08
C ALA A 58 -6.11 -6.86 3.32
N GLU A 59 -5.39 -7.86 2.83
CA GLU A 59 -6.00 -9.01 2.14
C GLU A 59 -6.97 -9.77 3.04
N LEU A 60 -6.60 -9.98 4.31
CA LEU A 60 -7.47 -10.64 5.27
C LEU A 60 -8.79 -9.86 5.48
N LEU A 61 -8.70 -8.55 5.68
CA LEU A 61 -9.87 -7.70 5.89
C LEU A 61 -10.77 -7.64 4.65
N TRP A 62 -10.18 -7.51 3.48
CA TRP A 62 -10.92 -7.44 2.22
C TRP A 62 -11.59 -8.78 1.87
N ARG A 63 -10.90 -9.88 2.12
CA ARG A 63 -11.46 -11.22 1.93
C ARG A 63 -12.64 -11.47 2.88
N ALA A 64 -12.50 -11.08 4.13
CA ALA A 64 -13.57 -11.20 5.13
C ALA A 64 -14.82 -10.37 4.76
N ALA A 65 -14.62 -9.24 4.09
CA ALA A 65 -15.71 -8.40 3.59
C ALA A 65 -16.33 -8.92 2.29
N GLY A 66 -15.76 -9.95 1.67
CA GLY A 66 -16.25 -10.52 0.42
C GLY A 66 -15.85 -9.72 -0.82
N PHE A 67 -14.86 -8.85 -0.73
CA PHE A 67 -14.40 -8.02 -1.83
C PHE A 67 -13.30 -8.70 -2.65
N GLU A 68 -13.16 -8.27 -3.89
CA GLU A 68 -12.16 -8.80 -4.82
C GLU A 68 -10.75 -8.30 -4.48
N ILE A 69 -9.75 -9.15 -4.75
CA ILE A 69 -8.33 -8.86 -4.52
C ILE A 69 -7.55 -9.25 -5.77
N ARG A 70 -6.64 -8.38 -6.19
CA ARG A 70 -5.63 -8.65 -7.22
C ARG A 70 -4.26 -8.60 -6.57
N THR A 71 -3.53 -9.72 -6.62
CA THR A 71 -2.21 -9.83 -5.98
C THR A 71 -1.09 -9.74 -7.01
N PHE A 72 0.00 -9.11 -6.61
CA PHE A 72 1.20 -8.90 -7.43
C PHE A 72 2.43 -9.35 -6.64
N PRO A 73 2.66 -10.66 -6.48
CA PRO A 73 3.83 -11.13 -5.76
C PRO A 73 5.12 -10.75 -6.47
N ALA A 74 6.13 -10.33 -5.70
CA ALA A 74 7.41 -9.98 -6.25
C ALA A 74 8.14 -11.22 -6.77
N ALA A 75 8.70 -11.14 -7.99
CA ALA A 75 9.41 -12.24 -8.62
C ALA A 75 10.90 -12.25 -8.21
N TRP A 76 11.17 -12.52 -6.93
CA TRP A 76 12.54 -12.49 -6.37
C TRP A 76 13.54 -13.38 -7.12
N SER A 77 13.09 -14.55 -7.58
CA SER A 77 13.94 -15.48 -8.33
C SER A 77 14.36 -14.94 -9.71
N ALA A 78 13.50 -14.10 -10.33
CA ALA A 78 13.76 -13.54 -11.66
C ALA A 78 14.51 -12.20 -11.60
N HIS A 79 14.24 -11.37 -10.60
CA HIS A 79 14.69 -9.98 -10.55
C HIS A 79 15.56 -9.63 -9.32
N GLY A 80 15.77 -10.56 -8.39
CA GLY A 80 16.58 -10.34 -7.20
C GLY A 80 16.11 -9.14 -6.37
N LYS A 81 17.04 -8.28 -5.96
CA LYS A 81 16.75 -7.10 -5.12
C LYS A 81 15.82 -6.08 -5.76
N ARG A 82 15.69 -6.08 -7.09
CA ARG A 82 14.81 -5.15 -7.82
C ARG A 82 13.36 -5.62 -7.89
N ALA A 83 13.09 -6.87 -7.50
CA ALA A 83 11.77 -7.48 -7.63
C ALA A 83 10.67 -6.69 -6.91
N GLY A 84 10.94 -6.18 -5.72
CA GLY A 84 9.98 -5.37 -4.96
C GLY A 84 9.64 -4.06 -5.64
N PHE A 85 10.61 -3.34 -6.15
CA PHE A 85 10.40 -2.07 -6.85
C PHE A 85 9.71 -2.27 -8.19
N GLN A 86 10.07 -3.32 -8.92
CA GLN A 86 9.42 -3.67 -10.17
C GLN A 86 7.95 -4.04 -9.94
N ARG A 87 7.66 -4.86 -8.94
CA ARG A 87 6.31 -5.20 -8.54
C ARG A 87 5.48 -3.96 -8.16
N ASN A 88 6.09 -3.01 -7.44
CA ASN A 88 5.41 -1.76 -7.09
C ASN A 88 4.98 -0.99 -8.34
N GLN A 89 5.84 -0.94 -9.36
CA GLN A 89 5.48 -0.30 -10.63
C GLN A 89 4.35 -1.05 -11.34
N GLU A 90 4.38 -2.37 -11.33
CA GLU A 90 3.32 -3.20 -11.91
C GLU A 90 1.97 -2.94 -11.25
N MET A 91 1.93 -2.78 -9.92
CA MET A 91 0.71 -2.45 -9.19
C MET A 91 0.18 -1.07 -9.58
N VAL A 92 1.06 -0.08 -9.69
CA VAL A 92 0.67 1.27 -10.10
C VAL A 92 0.14 1.26 -11.54
N ASP A 93 0.79 0.53 -12.44
CA ASP A 93 0.35 0.40 -13.83
C ASP A 93 -1.05 -0.26 -13.92
N ALA A 94 -1.29 -1.31 -13.14
CA ALA A 94 -2.60 -1.94 -13.06
C ALA A 94 -3.68 -0.99 -12.54
N ALA A 95 -3.37 -0.23 -11.49
CA ALA A 95 -4.28 0.79 -10.95
C ALA A 95 -4.63 1.85 -11.99
N GLN A 96 -3.66 2.26 -12.82
CA GLN A 96 -3.88 3.22 -13.90
C GLN A 96 -4.80 2.66 -14.98
N VAL A 97 -4.66 1.40 -15.34
CA VAL A 97 -5.56 0.75 -16.30
C VAL A 97 -7.01 0.79 -15.80
N PHE A 98 -7.24 0.49 -14.53
CA PHE A 98 -8.57 0.57 -13.93
C PHE A 98 -9.10 2.00 -13.87
N ARG A 99 -8.23 2.98 -13.58
CA ARG A 99 -8.60 4.39 -13.58
C ARG A 99 -9.04 4.85 -14.97
N GLU A 100 -8.32 4.49 -16.00
CA GLU A 100 -8.67 4.79 -17.40
C GLU A 100 -10.00 4.14 -17.82
N ALA A 101 -10.33 2.99 -17.23
CA ALA A 101 -11.62 2.32 -17.44
C ALA A 101 -12.76 2.93 -16.62
N GLY A 102 -12.50 3.96 -15.81
CA GLY A 102 -13.53 4.71 -15.07
C GLY A 102 -13.55 4.51 -13.56
N ALA A 103 -12.69 3.65 -13.00
CA ALA A 103 -12.63 3.46 -11.56
C ALA A 103 -12.03 4.68 -10.85
N GLN A 104 -12.50 4.95 -9.64
CA GLN A 104 -11.81 5.86 -8.73
C GLN A 104 -10.71 5.09 -8.00
N VAL A 105 -9.52 5.65 -7.94
CA VAL A 105 -8.34 4.97 -7.40
C VAL A 105 -7.74 5.75 -6.25
N LEU A 106 -7.46 5.03 -5.16
CA LEU A 106 -6.77 5.54 -3.98
C LEU A 106 -5.58 4.63 -3.65
N CYS A 107 -4.41 5.22 -3.45
CA CYS A 107 -3.28 4.50 -2.86
C CYS A 107 -3.23 4.80 -1.36
N THR A 108 -3.34 3.77 -0.53
CA THR A 108 -3.21 3.90 0.92
C THR A 108 -1.88 3.31 1.36
N ALA A 109 -1.04 4.15 1.94
CA ALA A 109 0.29 3.77 2.43
C ALA A 109 0.29 3.68 3.96
N PHE A 110 0.65 2.50 4.48
CA PHE A 110 0.76 2.23 5.91
C PHE A 110 2.23 2.26 6.31
N LEU A 111 2.65 3.37 6.90
CA LEU A 111 4.04 3.67 7.20
C LEU A 111 4.45 3.22 8.59
N ASP A 112 5.51 2.42 8.66
CA ASP A 112 6.27 2.14 9.86
C ASP A 112 7.75 2.41 9.58
N LEU A 113 8.56 2.51 10.63
CA LEU A 113 9.99 2.76 10.49
C LEU A 113 10.70 1.63 9.75
N CYS A 114 11.77 1.97 9.05
CA CYS A 114 12.61 0.99 8.40
C CYS A 114 13.25 0.06 9.45
N ARG A 115 13.00 -1.24 9.30
CA ARG A 115 13.56 -2.27 10.17
C ARG A 115 14.48 -3.22 9.41
N LYS A 116 14.90 -2.80 8.20
CA LYS A 116 15.73 -3.64 7.31
C LYS A 116 17.11 -3.86 7.92
N PRO A 117 17.52 -5.13 8.15
CA PRO A 117 18.85 -5.45 8.61
C PRO A 117 19.91 -4.95 7.62
N GLY A 118 20.99 -4.35 8.14
CA GLY A 118 22.08 -3.84 7.32
C GLY A 118 21.75 -2.62 6.47
N CYS A 119 20.69 -1.89 6.79
CA CYS A 119 20.36 -0.64 6.09
C CYS A 119 21.39 0.45 6.43
N PRO A 120 22.16 0.96 5.46
CA PRO A 120 23.18 1.98 5.74
C PRO A 120 22.63 3.27 6.33
N GLN A 121 21.42 3.65 5.94
CA GLN A 121 20.75 4.84 6.48
C GLN A 121 20.39 4.68 7.95
N ARG A 122 19.92 3.51 8.37
CA ARG A 122 19.68 3.20 9.79
C ARG A 122 20.97 3.26 10.60
N ASP A 123 22.05 2.72 10.05
CA ASP A 123 23.34 2.72 10.72
C ASP A 123 23.83 4.17 10.97
N GLN A 124 23.64 5.06 9.98
CA GLN A 124 23.95 6.50 10.13
C GLN A 124 23.04 7.18 11.16
N GLU A 125 21.77 6.90 11.15
CA GLU A 125 20.79 7.46 12.09
C GLU A 125 21.14 7.08 13.54
N GLN A 126 21.60 5.88 13.77
CA GLN A 126 22.03 5.41 15.09
C GLN A 126 23.29 6.09 15.60
N LEU A 127 24.17 6.53 14.69
CA LEU A 127 25.42 7.22 15.03
C LEU A 127 25.24 8.71 15.25
N MET A 128 24.16 9.31 14.77
CA MET A 128 23.91 10.75 14.82
C MET A 128 22.73 11.07 15.72
N PRO A 129 22.98 11.62 16.94
CA PRO A 129 21.91 12.02 17.85
C PRO A 129 20.95 13.01 17.18
N HIS A 130 19.66 12.85 17.45
CA HIS A 130 18.58 13.72 16.95
C HIS A 130 18.30 13.61 15.45
N THR A 131 18.85 12.63 14.74
CA THR A 131 18.47 12.34 13.35
C THR A 131 17.15 11.58 13.34
N PRO A 132 16.11 12.06 12.62
CA PRO A 132 14.84 11.33 12.51
C PRO A 132 15.05 9.99 11.82
N GLU A 133 14.42 8.94 12.34
CA GLU A 133 14.39 7.63 11.70
C GLU A 133 13.54 7.68 10.43
N HIS A 134 13.92 6.90 9.43
CA HIS A 134 13.21 6.87 8.16
C HIS A 134 12.21 5.71 8.06
N PHE A 135 11.24 5.85 7.17
CA PHE A 135 10.21 4.84 6.93
C PHE A 135 10.69 3.73 5.99
N SER A 136 9.96 2.63 5.96
CA SER A 136 10.19 1.48 5.11
C SER A 136 10.36 1.88 3.63
N HIS A 137 11.45 1.46 3.01
CA HIS A 137 11.83 1.83 1.65
C HIS A 137 10.81 1.43 0.60
N GLY A 138 10.30 0.21 0.68
CA GLY A 138 9.33 -0.31 -0.30
C GLY A 138 8.03 0.46 -0.28
N THR A 139 7.56 0.84 0.90
CA THR A 139 6.33 1.62 1.08
C THR A 139 6.48 3.02 0.51
N ILE A 140 7.59 3.69 0.82
CA ILE A 140 7.88 5.03 0.30
C ILE A 140 8.01 4.99 -1.23
N HIS A 141 8.68 4.00 -1.76
CA HIS A 141 8.84 3.83 -3.21
C HIS A 141 7.48 3.67 -3.90
N CYS A 142 6.64 2.77 -3.42
CA CYS A 142 5.32 2.53 -4.02
C CYS A 142 4.44 3.78 -3.97
N ARG A 143 4.39 4.46 -2.82
CA ARG A 143 3.66 5.72 -2.66
C ARG A 143 4.15 6.79 -3.63
N ALA A 144 5.46 6.93 -3.79
CA ALA A 144 6.06 7.89 -4.71
C ALA A 144 5.68 7.58 -6.16
N ARG A 145 5.68 6.31 -6.56
CA ARG A 145 5.26 5.92 -7.92
C ARG A 145 3.79 6.18 -8.16
N ALA A 146 2.94 5.94 -7.16
CA ALA A 146 1.52 6.26 -7.24
C ALA A 146 1.29 7.77 -7.42
N ARG A 147 1.98 8.58 -6.63
CA ARG A 147 1.92 10.05 -6.74
C ARG A 147 2.41 10.54 -8.11
N ALA A 148 3.50 10.00 -8.60
CA ALA A 148 4.02 10.36 -9.94
C ALA A 148 3.03 10.02 -11.06
N ALA A 149 2.21 9.00 -10.87
CA ALA A 149 1.15 8.62 -11.80
C ALA A 149 -0.15 9.45 -11.63
N GLY A 150 -0.17 10.38 -10.69
CA GLY A 150 -1.35 11.21 -10.41
C GLY A 150 -2.44 10.50 -9.61
N ILE A 151 -2.13 9.39 -8.96
CA ILE A 151 -3.07 8.68 -8.08
C ILE A 151 -3.15 9.41 -6.73
N VAL A 152 -4.37 9.63 -6.25
CA VAL A 152 -4.60 10.18 -4.91
C VAL A 152 -4.03 9.23 -3.86
N THR A 153 -3.30 9.76 -2.90
CA THR A 153 -2.69 8.96 -1.83
C THR A 153 -3.21 9.37 -0.47
N ALA A 154 -3.45 8.37 0.40
CA ALA A 154 -3.67 8.55 1.83
C ALA A 154 -2.51 7.88 2.57
N THR A 155 -2.02 8.53 3.61
CA THR A 155 -0.91 8.03 4.41
C THR A 155 -1.34 7.81 5.85
N VAL A 156 -1.09 6.61 6.37
CA VAL A 156 -1.37 6.23 7.75
C VAL A 156 -0.04 5.89 8.42
N ILE A 157 0.31 6.62 9.45
CA ILE A 157 1.54 6.38 10.21
C ILE A 157 1.20 5.47 11.38
N HIS A 158 2.08 4.51 11.69
CA HIS A 158 1.86 3.56 12.78
C HIS A 158 1.62 4.33 14.10
N PRO A 159 0.54 4.00 14.84
CA PRO A 159 0.13 4.80 15.99
C PRO A 159 1.11 4.74 17.18
N SER A 160 2.06 3.79 17.20
CA SER A 160 3.12 3.75 18.20
C SER A 160 4.19 4.81 18.00
N LEU A 161 4.23 5.47 16.83
CA LEU A 161 5.22 6.48 16.52
C LEU A 161 4.75 7.86 17.05
N PRO A 162 5.67 8.67 17.59
CA PRO A 162 5.30 10.01 18.04
C PRO A 162 4.87 10.88 16.85
N PRO A 163 3.94 11.84 17.08
CA PRO A 163 3.43 12.67 15.98
C PRO A 163 4.47 13.69 15.47
N PHE A 164 5.53 13.93 16.24
CA PHE A 164 6.65 14.82 15.88
C PHE A 164 7.96 14.24 16.36
#